data_fcdc6464aa8473c33cfc92f4f8b8edd0
#
_entry.id   fcdc6464aa8473c33cfc92f4f8b8edd0
#
_cell.length_a   1.000
_cell.length_b   1.000
_cell.length_c   1.000
_cell.angle_alpha   90.00
_cell.angle_beta   90.00
_cell.angle_gamma   90.00
#
_symmetry.space_group_name_H-M   'P 1'
#
loop_
_entity.id
_entity.type
_entity.pdbx_description
1 polymer ?
#
loop_
_entity_poly.entity_id
_entity_poly.type
_entity_poly.pdbx_seq_one_letter_code
_entity_poly.pdbx_strand_id
1 'polypeptide(L)'
;MIETRHTSVIGRQLADAALGDRPGRWPLPTASTPAELWLRAVAAGGQGRYGSAYRDLAALRRCASGTGRLLSLAHSTQGSFLRQLGWHTLARGWDGRALALAGDDPESRADALTGLAADALGVGRFAAAATLLARVHSDLAAERVVPDRLGVRRRWVAAELAMACGDGDSAVAHAAAGIELAGEMAVASARHRVKSEVVMAAALCSAGAVERAGAVADAALDATARFGLIPLRWALACLLIDIGSVAFSAQQLNEIRDVCAGQVRRAGGTWRSA
;
A
#
# COMPACT_ATOMS: atom_id res chain seq x y z
N MET A 1 10.32 20.90 8.94
CA MET A 1 8.90 20.79 9.33
C MET A 1 8.05 21.02 8.09
N ILE A 2 7.86 19.95 7.30
CA ILE A 2 6.96 19.96 6.14
C ILE A 2 5.87 18.92 6.41
N GLU A 3 5.17 19.11 7.53
CA GLU A 3 3.78 18.68 7.56
C GLU A 3 3.05 19.64 6.61
N THR A 4 2.52 19.10 5.52
CA THR A 4 1.52 19.81 4.74
C THR A 4 0.33 20.00 5.67
N ARG A 5 0.30 21.11 6.41
CA ARG A 5 -0.87 21.49 7.22
C ARG A 5 -2.03 21.59 6.24
N HIS A 6 -2.92 20.60 6.27
CA HIS A 6 -4.18 20.67 5.54
C HIS A 6 -5.00 21.76 6.21
N THR A 7 -4.81 22.99 5.73
CA THR A 7 -5.46 24.17 6.30
C THR A 7 -6.96 24.17 6.08
N SER A 8 -7.45 23.46 5.04
CA SER A 8 -8.88 23.35 4.76
C SER A 8 -9.53 22.18 5.52
N VAL A 9 -10.82 22.32 5.84
CA VAL A 9 -11.65 21.24 6.40
C VAL A 9 -11.65 20.03 5.47
N ILE A 10 -11.76 20.26 4.16
CA ILE A 10 -11.73 19.22 3.11
C ILE A 10 -10.39 18.49 3.14
N GLY A 11 -9.28 19.23 3.17
CA GLY A 11 -7.94 18.64 3.24
C GLY A 11 -7.75 17.71 4.45
N ARG A 12 -8.21 18.13 5.64
CA ARG A 12 -8.16 17.28 6.84
C ARG A 12 -9.00 16.01 6.69
N GLN A 13 -10.22 16.13 6.16
CA GLN A 13 -11.10 14.97 5.95
C GLN A 13 -10.52 13.96 4.93
N LEU A 14 -9.89 14.46 3.87
CA LEU A 14 -9.23 13.63 2.86
C LEU A 14 -7.94 12.99 3.43
N ALA A 15 -7.18 13.71 4.24
CA ALA A 15 -6.00 13.17 4.91
C ALA A 15 -6.36 12.03 5.88
N ASP A 16 -7.44 12.22 6.66
CA ASP A 16 -7.95 11.20 7.58
C ASP A 16 -8.43 9.94 6.82
N ALA A 17 -9.10 10.11 5.68
CA ALA A 17 -9.50 8.98 4.83
C ALA A 17 -8.33 8.31 4.10
N ALA A 18 -7.30 9.06 3.71
CA ALA A 18 -6.16 8.53 2.96
C ALA A 18 -5.12 7.85 3.87
N LEU A 19 -4.77 8.50 4.97
CA LEU A 19 -3.61 8.18 5.81
C LEU A 19 -3.94 8.11 7.30
N GLY A 20 -5.19 8.40 7.71
CA GLY A 20 -5.66 8.37 9.09
C GLY A 20 -6.50 7.14 9.42
N ASP A 21 -7.42 7.31 10.37
CA ASP A 21 -8.21 6.23 10.97
C ASP A 21 -9.58 6.00 10.31
N ARG A 22 -9.93 6.75 9.26
CA ARG A 22 -11.23 6.62 8.57
C ARG A 22 -11.09 6.22 7.09
N PRO A 23 -10.31 5.16 6.76
CA PRO A 23 -10.04 4.80 5.36
C PRO A 23 -11.30 4.32 4.60
N GLY A 24 -12.37 3.90 5.30
CA GLY A 24 -13.64 3.49 4.69
C GLY A 24 -14.60 4.63 4.39
N ARG A 25 -14.24 5.89 4.69
CA ARG A 25 -15.13 7.03 4.45
C ARG A 25 -15.50 7.15 2.98
N TRP A 26 -16.80 7.13 2.69
CA TRP A 26 -17.38 7.33 1.37
C TRP A 26 -18.79 7.93 1.48
N PRO A 27 -19.23 8.87 0.63
CA PRO A 27 -18.44 9.53 -0.41
C PRO A 27 -17.34 10.44 0.14
N LEU A 28 -16.28 10.62 -0.66
CA LEU A 28 -15.20 11.53 -0.34
C LEU A 28 -15.56 12.96 -0.74
N PRO A 29 -15.12 13.99 0.02
CA PRO A 29 -15.29 15.38 -0.35
C PRO A 29 -14.70 15.70 -1.74
N THR A 30 -15.26 16.72 -2.39
CA THR A 30 -14.72 17.22 -3.65
C THR A 30 -13.36 17.86 -3.41
N ALA A 31 -12.35 17.43 -4.18
CA ALA A 31 -11.00 17.98 -4.13
C ALA A 31 -10.86 19.10 -5.16
N SER A 32 -10.19 20.20 -4.77
CA SER A 32 -9.97 21.39 -5.59
C SER A 32 -8.49 21.72 -5.78
N THR A 33 -7.61 21.20 -4.93
CA THR A 33 -6.17 21.43 -5.01
C THR A 33 -5.41 20.16 -5.40
N PRO A 34 -4.18 20.24 -5.97
CA PRO A 34 -3.38 19.08 -6.28
C PRO A 34 -3.13 18.15 -5.07
N ALA A 35 -2.92 18.70 -3.88
CA ALA A 35 -2.74 17.94 -2.66
C ALA A 35 -4.02 17.18 -2.26
N GLU A 36 -5.18 17.82 -2.36
CA GLU A 36 -6.47 17.18 -2.10
C GLU A 36 -6.80 16.09 -3.13
N LEU A 37 -6.47 16.31 -4.41
CA LEU A 37 -6.62 15.28 -5.46
C LEU A 37 -5.78 14.05 -5.15
N TRP A 38 -4.51 14.23 -4.72
CA TRP A 38 -3.66 13.09 -4.32
C TRP A 38 -4.24 12.34 -3.14
N LEU A 39 -4.64 13.02 -2.08
CA LEU A 39 -5.23 12.39 -0.89
C LEU A 39 -6.50 11.63 -1.24
N ARG A 40 -7.39 12.24 -2.06
CA ARG A 40 -8.62 11.59 -2.50
C ARG A 40 -8.35 10.33 -3.33
N ALA A 41 -7.34 10.38 -4.21
CA ALA A 41 -6.92 9.21 -4.98
C ALA A 41 -6.38 8.09 -4.08
N VAL A 42 -5.54 8.42 -3.08
CA VAL A 42 -5.01 7.45 -2.11
C VAL A 42 -6.14 6.78 -1.31
N ALA A 43 -7.11 7.57 -0.83
CA ALA A 43 -8.27 7.06 -0.10
C ALA A 43 -9.14 6.15 -0.98
N ALA A 44 -9.49 6.61 -2.19
CA ALA A 44 -10.29 5.84 -3.14
C ALA A 44 -9.62 4.51 -3.54
N GLY A 45 -8.30 4.53 -3.81
CA GLY A 45 -7.55 3.33 -4.14
C GLY A 45 -7.47 2.33 -3.00
N GLY A 46 -7.35 2.79 -1.75
CA GLY A 46 -7.41 1.93 -0.56
C GLY A 46 -8.73 1.17 -0.42
N GLN A 47 -9.81 1.74 -0.94
CA GLN A 47 -11.15 1.14 -1.00
C GLN A 47 -11.40 0.32 -2.28
N GLY A 48 -10.40 0.17 -3.17
CA GLY A 48 -10.55 -0.51 -4.46
C GLY A 48 -11.29 0.29 -5.53
N ARG A 49 -11.53 1.60 -5.32
CA ARG A 49 -12.24 2.50 -6.25
C ARG A 49 -11.27 3.12 -7.26
N TYR A 50 -10.62 2.26 -8.04
CA TYR A 50 -9.51 2.66 -8.91
C TYR A 50 -9.90 3.65 -10.00
N GLY A 51 -11.10 3.56 -10.60
CA GLY A 51 -11.57 4.51 -11.61
C GLY A 51 -11.68 5.94 -11.07
N SER A 52 -12.14 6.11 -9.82
CA SER A 52 -12.14 7.41 -9.14
C SER A 52 -10.72 7.88 -8.85
N ALA A 53 -9.87 6.99 -8.34
CA ALA A 53 -8.47 7.29 -8.02
C ALA A 53 -7.69 7.71 -9.28
N TYR A 54 -7.83 6.99 -10.40
CA TYR A 54 -7.16 7.32 -11.65
C TYR A 54 -7.59 8.66 -12.23
N ARG A 55 -8.88 9.03 -12.12
CA ARG A 55 -9.37 10.35 -12.54
C ARG A 55 -8.72 11.47 -11.74
N ASP A 56 -8.59 11.30 -10.43
CA ASP A 56 -7.97 12.29 -9.55
C ASP A 56 -6.47 12.44 -9.84
N LEU A 57 -5.74 11.34 -9.99
CA LEU A 57 -4.33 11.36 -10.37
C LEU A 57 -4.12 11.99 -11.76
N ALA A 58 -5.01 11.71 -12.72
CA ALA A 58 -4.95 12.34 -14.04
C ALA A 58 -5.24 13.84 -13.98
N ALA A 59 -6.21 14.27 -13.16
CA ALA A 59 -6.49 15.68 -12.93
C ALA A 59 -5.28 16.39 -12.30
N LEU A 60 -4.66 15.80 -11.26
CA LEU A 60 -3.47 16.33 -10.64
C LEU A 60 -2.34 16.52 -11.66
N ARG A 61 -2.04 15.51 -12.47
CA ARG A 61 -0.99 15.59 -13.51
C ARG A 61 -1.25 16.66 -14.56
N ARG A 62 -2.52 17.03 -14.83
CA ARG A 62 -2.84 18.14 -15.75
C ARG A 62 -2.69 19.51 -15.10
N CYS A 63 -2.95 19.62 -13.81
CA CYS A 63 -2.88 20.90 -13.07
C CYS A 63 -1.46 21.24 -12.61
N ALA A 64 -0.60 20.25 -12.45
CA ALA A 64 0.77 20.45 -11.98
C ALA A 64 1.73 20.46 -13.19
N SER A 65 2.63 21.42 -13.23
CA SER A 65 3.66 21.57 -14.28
C SER A 65 5.05 21.34 -13.70
N GLY A 66 5.97 20.88 -14.53
CA GLY A 66 7.39 20.70 -14.16
C GLY A 66 7.66 19.40 -13.39
N THR A 67 8.52 19.50 -12.38
CA THR A 67 8.90 18.43 -11.46
C THR A 67 8.42 18.74 -10.04
N GLY A 68 8.51 17.77 -9.14
CA GLY A 68 8.31 17.99 -7.73
C GLY A 68 7.44 16.93 -7.05
N ARG A 69 7.36 17.06 -5.73
CA ARG A 69 6.79 16.07 -4.81
C ARG A 69 5.42 15.54 -5.23
N LEU A 70 4.44 16.39 -5.50
CA LEU A 70 3.07 15.92 -5.80
C LEU A 70 2.95 15.18 -7.12
N LEU A 71 3.71 15.60 -8.16
CA LEU A 71 3.76 14.87 -9.43
C LEU A 71 4.41 13.50 -9.25
N SER A 72 5.52 13.43 -8.53
CA SER A 72 6.18 12.18 -8.20
C SER A 72 5.24 11.25 -7.43
N LEU A 73 4.62 11.73 -6.35
CA LEU A 73 3.66 10.96 -5.55
C LEU A 73 2.46 10.49 -6.38
N ALA A 74 1.97 11.28 -7.34
CA ALA A 74 0.89 10.86 -8.22
C ALA A 74 1.29 9.68 -9.12
N HIS A 75 2.52 9.67 -9.63
CA HIS A 75 3.03 8.57 -10.44
C HIS A 75 3.28 7.32 -9.59
N SER A 76 3.91 7.46 -8.41
CA SER A 76 4.14 6.35 -7.48
C SER A 76 2.83 5.74 -6.97
N THR A 77 1.81 6.57 -6.71
CA THR A 77 0.47 6.09 -6.33
C THR A 77 -0.18 5.30 -7.46
N GLN A 78 -0.04 5.75 -8.72
CA GLN A 78 -0.50 5.00 -9.90
C GLN A 78 0.20 3.62 -10.00
N GLY A 79 1.53 3.57 -9.81
CA GLY A 79 2.31 2.34 -9.74
C GLY A 79 1.81 1.41 -8.63
N SER A 80 1.55 1.95 -7.43
CA SER A 80 1.01 1.20 -6.31
C SER A 80 -0.32 0.52 -6.62
N PHE A 81 -1.23 1.18 -7.34
CA PHE A 81 -2.50 0.57 -7.74
C PHE A 81 -2.33 -0.55 -8.77
N LEU A 82 -1.43 -0.36 -9.71
CA LEU A 82 -1.09 -1.41 -10.68
C LEU A 82 -0.50 -2.65 -10.00
N ARG A 83 0.40 -2.48 -9.02
CA ARG A 83 0.94 -3.59 -8.23
C ARG A 83 -0.13 -4.35 -7.46
N GLN A 84 -1.06 -3.65 -6.82
CA GLN A 84 -2.18 -4.28 -6.12
C GLN A 84 -3.04 -5.16 -7.03
N LEU A 85 -3.05 -4.85 -8.32
CA LEU A 85 -3.79 -5.59 -9.36
C LEU A 85 -2.90 -6.61 -10.12
N GLY A 86 -1.62 -6.79 -9.73
CA GLY A 86 -0.68 -7.74 -10.31
C GLY A 86 0.14 -7.21 -11.50
N TRP A 87 -0.02 -5.95 -11.89
CA TRP A 87 0.64 -5.35 -13.07
C TRP A 87 2.04 -4.78 -12.78
N HIS A 88 2.94 -5.55 -12.17
CA HIS A 88 4.28 -5.10 -11.75
C HIS A 88 5.11 -4.51 -12.90
N THR A 89 5.09 -5.12 -14.08
CA THR A 89 5.82 -4.61 -15.25
C THR A 89 5.36 -3.21 -15.66
N LEU A 90 4.06 -2.95 -15.63
CA LEU A 90 3.49 -1.63 -15.93
C LEU A 90 3.78 -0.64 -14.79
N ALA A 91 3.66 -1.07 -13.55
CA ALA A 91 3.94 -0.26 -12.36
C ALA A 91 5.35 0.31 -12.38
N ARG A 92 6.34 -0.50 -12.80
CA ARG A 92 7.75 -0.09 -12.90
C ARG A 92 7.96 1.17 -13.76
N GLY A 93 7.21 1.31 -14.86
CA GLY A 93 7.28 2.51 -15.72
C GLY A 93 6.77 3.76 -14.99
N TRP A 94 5.76 3.61 -14.16
CA TRP A 94 5.20 4.69 -13.35
C TRP A 94 6.12 5.09 -12.20
N ASP A 95 6.69 4.11 -11.48
CA ASP A 95 7.63 4.40 -10.38
C ASP A 95 8.99 4.94 -10.89
N GLY A 96 9.46 4.49 -12.06
CA GLY A 96 10.63 5.07 -12.71
C GLY A 96 10.43 6.55 -13.05
N ARG A 97 9.24 6.90 -13.56
CA ARG A 97 8.88 8.30 -13.83
C ARG A 97 8.70 9.08 -12.51
N ALA A 98 8.13 8.47 -11.48
CA ALA A 98 8.03 9.07 -10.16
C ALA A 98 9.41 9.46 -9.63
N LEU A 99 10.40 8.56 -9.71
CA LEU A 99 11.76 8.82 -9.26
C LEU A 99 12.41 9.97 -10.04
N ALA A 100 12.21 10.03 -11.36
CA ALA A 100 12.73 11.13 -12.19
C ALA A 100 12.09 12.49 -11.86
N LEU A 101 10.85 12.51 -11.35
CA LEU A 101 10.11 13.71 -10.99
C LEU A 101 10.32 14.14 -9.54
N ALA A 102 10.89 13.29 -8.69
CA ALA A 102 11.02 13.52 -7.25
C ALA A 102 11.96 14.69 -6.92
N GLY A 103 12.96 14.95 -7.77
CA GLY A 103 14.02 15.91 -7.43
C GLY A 103 14.73 15.52 -6.14
N ASP A 104 14.93 16.49 -5.25
CA ASP A 104 15.57 16.31 -3.94
C ASP A 104 14.56 16.07 -2.81
N ASP A 105 13.26 15.92 -3.11
CA ASP A 105 12.26 15.66 -2.08
C ASP A 105 12.37 14.23 -1.53
N PRO A 106 12.70 14.06 -0.23
CA PRO A 106 13.01 12.76 0.34
C PRO A 106 11.79 11.84 0.42
N GLU A 107 10.59 12.38 0.63
CA GLU A 107 9.36 11.57 0.69
C GLU A 107 9.07 10.91 -0.64
N SER A 108 8.98 11.70 -1.70
CA SER A 108 8.61 11.20 -3.02
C SER A 108 9.70 10.30 -3.61
N ARG A 109 10.97 10.60 -3.33
CA ARG A 109 12.11 9.77 -3.73
C ARG A 109 12.07 8.40 -3.05
N ALA A 110 11.88 8.34 -1.73
CA ALA A 110 11.79 7.09 -0.99
C ALA A 110 10.55 6.27 -1.38
N ASP A 111 9.43 6.93 -1.65
CA ASP A 111 8.21 6.28 -2.15
C ASP A 111 8.42 5.61 -3.52
N ALA A 112 9.07 6.32 -4.45
CA ALA A 112 9.36 5.82 -5.79
C ALA A 112 10.36 4.65 -5.76
N LEU A 113 11.43 4.76 -4.98
CA LEU A 113 12.41 3.69 -4.79
C LEU A 113 11.81 2.44 -4.16
N THR A 114 10.93 2.60 -3.15
CA THR A 114 10.18 1.49 -2.53
C THR A 114 9.24 0.84 -3.55
N GLY A 115 8.60 1.64 -4.40
CA GLY A 115 7.79 1.15 -5.51
C GLY A 115 8.60 0.32 -6.51
N LEU A 116 9.74 0.84 -6.96
CA LEU A 116 10.66 0.13 -7.87
C LEU A 116 11.19 -1.17 -7.25
N ALA A 117 11.45 -1.20 -5.94
CA ALA A 117 11.85 -2.43 -5.23
C ALA A 117 10.74 -3.49 -5.29
N ALA A 118 9.50 -3.11 -4.99
CA ALA A 118 8.35 -4.00 -5.06
C ALA A 118 8.05 -4.46 -6.50
N ASP A 119 8.29 -3.61 -7.50
CA ASP A 119 8.15 -3.98 -8.91
C ASP A 119 9.23 -4.98 -9.35
N ALA A 120 10.48 -4.78 -8.90
CA ALA A 120 11.58 -5.70 -9.17
C ALA A 120 11.29 -7.08 -8.53
N LEU A 121 10.79 -7.08 -7.28
CA LEU A 121 10.33 -8.28 -6.60
C LEU A 121 9.24 -9.00 -7.39
N GLY A 122 8.19 -8.31 -7.80
CA GLY A 122 7.04 -8.90 -8.50
C GLY A 122 7.35 -9.44 -9.90
N VAL A 123 8.56 -9.15 -10.44
CA VAL A 123 9.06 -9.75 -11.70
C VAL A 123 10.28 -10.66 -11.48
N GLY A 124 10.52 -11.12 -10.23
CA GLY A 124 11.57 -12.07 -9.88
C GLY A 124 12.99 -11.50 -9.85
N ARG A 125 13.17 -10.18 -9.86
CA ARG A 125 14.51 -9.54 -9.83
C ARG A 125 14.92 -9.23 -8.39
N PHE A 126 15.14 -10.26 -7.58
CA PHE A 126 15.35 -10.14 -6.13
C PHE A 126 16.59 -9.34 -5.76
N ALA A 127 17.72 -9.53 -6.45
CA ALA A 127 18.94 -8.75 -6.20
C ALA A 127 18.73 -7.25 -6.45
N ALA A 128 17.98 -6.88 -7.49
CA ALA A 128 17.63 -5.48 -7.75
C ALA A 128 16.70 -4.91 -6.67
N ALA A 129 15.72 -5.71 -6.20
CA ALA A 129 14.85 -5.32 -5.09
C ALA A 129 15.66 -5.06 -3.81
N ALA A 130 16.62 -5.93 -3.47
CA ALA A 130 17.50 -5.76 -2.32
C ALA A 130 18.34 -4.48 -2.41
N THR A 131 18.94 -4.21 -3.57
CA THR A 131 19.73 -2.98 -3.80
C THR A 131 18.88 -1.72 -3.64
N LEU A 132 17.66 -1.71 -4.18
CA LEU A 132 16.74 -0.57 -4.04
C LEU A 132 16.30 -0.36 -2.59
N LEU A 133 15.98 -1.44 -1.85
CA LEU A 133 15.62 -1.36 -0.42
C LEU A 133 16.79 -0.87 0.45
N ALA A 134 18.03 -1.26 0.14
CA ALA A 134 19.22 -0.75 0.82
C ALA A 134 19.37 0.76 0.58
N ARG A 135 19.14 1.22 -0.64
CA ARG A 135 19.15 2.65 -0.96
C ARG A 135 18.06 3.43 -0.23
N VAL A 136 16.82 2.90 -0.19
CA VAL A 136 15.75 3.51 0.62
C VAL A 136 16.18 3.62 2.08
N HIS A 137 16.81 2.58 2.63
CA HIS A 137 17.26 2.59 4.02
C HIS A 137 18.28 3.71 4.27
N SER A 138 19.28 3.84 3.40
CA SER A 138 20.30 4.90 3.52
C SER A 138 19.68 6.29 3.35
N ASP A 139 18.79 6.48 2.37
CA ASP A 139 18.13 7.76 2.12
C ASP A 139 17.29 8.18 3.35
N LEU A 140 16.51 7.27 3.94
CA LEU A 140 15.70 7.55 5.14
C LEU A 140 16.54 7.81 6.39
N ALA A 141 17.69 7.13 6.53
CA ALA A 141 18.60 7.33 7.68
C ALA A 141 19.35 8.67 7.62
N ALA A 142 19.54 9.24 6.43
CA ALA A 142 20.18 10.53 6.23
C ALA A 142 19.28 11.72 6.55
N GLU A 143 17.95 11.53 6.55
CA GLU A 143 16.97 12.59 6.70
C GLU A 143 16.52 12.72 8.16
N ARG A 144 16.41 13.98 8.63
CA ARG A 144 15.96 14.26 10.01
C ARG A 144 14.46 14.12 10.21
N VAL A 145 13.68 14.36 9.16
CA VAL A 145 12.21 14.34 9.23
C VAL A 145 11.68 13.75 7.94
N VAL A 146 11.12 12.56 8.04
CA VAL A 146 10.41 11.89 6.94
C VAL A 146 9.06 11.38 7.44
N PRO A 147 8.04 11.25 6.58
CA PRO A 147 6.76 10.65 6.98
C PRO A 147 6.93 9.20 7.47
N ASP A 148 6.40 8.89 8.65
CA ASP A 148 6.51 7.57 9.33
C ASP A 148 6.12 6.41 8.42
N ARG A 149 5.14 6.62 7.55
CA ARG A 149 4.64 5.62 6.60
C ARG A 149 5.73 5.03 5.68
N LEU A 150 6.83 5.77 5.43
CA LEU A 150 7.90 5.32 4.53
C LEU A 150 8.69 4.17 5.15
N GLY A 151 9.02 4.26 6.42
CA GLY A 151 9.64 3.20 7.19
C GLY A 151 8.78 1.93 7.21
N VAL A 152 7.49 2.07 7.49
CA VAL A 152 6.51 0.98 7.47
C VAL A 152 6.48 0.29 6.09
N ARG A 153 6.34 1.06 5.01
CA ARG A 153 6.27 0.53 3.64
C ARG A 153 7.54 -0.19 3.22
N ARG A 154 8.70 0.34 3.59
CA ARG A 154 9.98 -0.34 3.35
C ARG A 154 10.02 -1.70 4.03
N ARG A 155 9.53 -1.80 5.28
CA ARG A 155 9.47 -3.07 6.01
C ARG A 155 8.55 -4.09 5.35
N TRP A 156 7.42 -3.68 4.79
CA TRP A 156 6.56 -4.58 4.04
C TRP A 156 7.27 -5.20 2.83
N VAL A 157 7.93 -4.37 2.02
CA VAL A 157 8.62 -4.88 0.82
C VAL A 157 9.85 -5.72 1.21
N ALA A 158 10.53 -5.41 2.31
CA ALA A 158 11.62 -6.23 2.82
C ALA A 158 11.13 -7.60 3.30
N ALA A 159 9.98 -7.68 3.97
CA ALA A 159 9.35 -8.94 4.36
C ALA A 159 8.93 -9.74 3.12
N GLU A 160 8.29 -9.09 2.14
CA GLU A 160 7.89 -9.72 0.87
C GLU A 160 9.10 -10.26 0.09
N LEU A 161 10.24 -9.55 0.10
CA LEU A 161 11.50 -10.03 -0.51
C LEU A 161 12.08 -11.23 0.23
N ALA A 162 12.10 -11.21 1.56
CA ALA A 162 12.58 -12.34 2.37
C ALA A 162 11.71 -13.60 2.13
N MET A 163 10.37 -13.46 2.08
CA MET A 163 9.47 -14.54 1.70
C MET A 163 9.82 -15.13 0.33
N ALA A 164 10.03 -14.28 -0.67
CA ALA A 164 10.37 -14.70 -2.02
C ALA A 164 11.75 -15.39 -2.14
N CYS A 165 12.66 -15.10 -1.22
CA CYS A 165 13.97 -15.74 -1.10
C CYS A 165 13.94 -17.01 -0.23
N GLY A 166 12.78 -17.39 0.35
CA GLY A 166 12.66 -18.54 1.25
C GLY A 166 13.21 -18.32 2.65
N ASP A 167 13.49 -17.06 3.05
CA ASP A 167 13.95 -16.68 4.38
C ASP A 167 12.77 -16.28 5.26
N GLY A 168 12.09 -17.28 5.82
CA GLY A 168 10.91 -17.10 6.66
C GLY A 168 11.21 -16.32 7.95
N ASP A 169 12.36 -16.53 8.57
CA ASP A 169 12.73 -15.86 9.80
C ASP A 169 12.94 -14.34 9.59
N SER A 170 13.68 -13.97 8.56
CA SER A 170 13.83 -12.56 8.16
C SER A 170 12.50 -11.94 7.74
N ALA A 171 11.64 -12.70 7.07
CA ALA A 171 10.31 -12.23 6.69
C ALA A 171 9.48 -11.84 7.92
N VAL A 172 9.43 -12.72 8.93
CA VAL A 172 8.72 -12.46 10.19
C VAL A 172 9.34 -11.30 10.95
N ALA A 173 10.67 -11.21 11.01
CA ALA A 173 11.35 -10.09 11.67
C ALA A 173 11.03 -8.73 11.01
N HIS A 174 11.03 -8.68 9.67
CA HIS A 174 10.65 -7.46 8.96
C HIS A 174 9.17 -7.12 9.13
N ALA A 175 8.28 -8.11 9.12
CA ALA A 175 6.85 -7.90 9.33
C ALA A 175 6.57 -7.39 10.75
N ALA A 176 7.23 -7.94 11.78
CA ALA A 176 7.12 -7.48 13.16
C ALA A 176 7.55 -6.02 13.31
N ALA A 177 8.73 -5.66 12.78
CA ALA A 177 9.18 -4.26 12.76
C ALA A 177 8.21 -3.34 11.99
N GLY A 178 7.52 -3.85 10.97
CA GLY A 178 6.47 -3.12 10.25
C GLY A 178 5.24 -2.86 11.11
N ILE A 179 4.83 -3.80 11.97
CA ILE A 179 3.73 -3.64 12.92
C ILE A 179 4.10 -2.61 14.00
N GLU A 180 5.28 -2.71 14.59
CA GLU A 180 5.78 -1.76 15.60
C GLU A 180 5.76 -0.33 15.05
N LEU A 181 6.42 -0.10 13.92
CA LEU A 181 6.44 1.21 13.27
C LEU A 181 5.04 1.73 12.92
N ALA A 182 4.12 0.86 12.49
CA ALA A 182 2.75 1.26 12.19
C ALA A 182 1.96 1.65 13.45
N GLY A 183 2.29 1.06 14.60
CA GLY A 183 1.75 1.41 15.91
C GLY A 183 2.27 2.73 16.47
N GLU A 184 3.52 3.07 16.16
CA GLU A 184 4.22 4.26 16.64
C GLU A 184 4.03 5.50 15.76
N MET A 185 3.34 5.40 14.62
CA MET A 185 3.10 6.53 13.73
C MET A 185 2.46 7.71 14.47
N ALA A 186 3.03 8.91 14.34
CA ALA A 186 2.54 10.14 14.98
C ALA A 186 1.07 10.45 14.60
N VAL A 187 0.68 10.10 13.37
CA VAL A 187 -0.72 10.08 12.94
C VAL A 187 -1.13 8.63 12.74
N ALA A 188 -1.99 8.13 13.63
CA ALA A 188 -2.50 6.77 13.55
C ALA A 188 -3.14 6.50 12.19
N SER A 189 -2.79 5.36 11.57
CA SER A 189 -3.31 4.98 10.25
C SER A 189 -3.84 3.55 10.26
N ALA A 190 -5.16 3.42 10.24
CA ALA A 190 -5.83 2.12 10.22
C ALA A 190 -5.38 1.25 9.04
N ARG A 191 -5.21 1.85 7.86
CA ARG A 191 -4.75 1.12 6.66
C ARG A 191 -3.33 0.58 6.83
N HIS A 192 -2.40 1.34 7.44
CA HIS A 192 -1.03 0.86 7.65
C HIS A 192 -0.99 -0.24 8.69
N ARG A 193 -1.75 -0.13 9.79
CA ARG A 193 -1.86 -1.21 10.78
C ARG A 193 -2.38 -2.50 10.16
N VAL A 194 -3.54 -2.44 9.49
CA VAL A 194 -4.14 -3.63 8.85
C VAL A 194 -3.23 -4.21 7.76
N LYS A 195 -2.59 -3.39 6.91
CA LYS A 195 -1.66 -3.91 5.90
C LYS A 195 -0.43 -4.57 6.56
N SER A 196 0.06 -4.07 7.68
CA SER A 196 1.16 -4.71 8.42
C SER A 196 0.76 -6.09 8.95
N GLU A 197 -0.48 -6.24 9.45
CA GLU A 197 -1.03 -7.54 9.84
C GLU A 197 -1.17 -8.50 8.64
N VAL A 198 -1.59 -8.01 7.48
CA VAL A 198 -1.64 -8.81 6.23
C VAL A 198 -0.24 -9.33 5.87
N VAL A 199 0.79 -8.47 5.95
CA VAL A 199 2.18 -8.88 5.67
C VAL A 199 2.67 -9.88 6.71
N MET A 200 2.32 -9.70 7.99
CA MET A 200 2.67 -10.64 9.06
C MET A 200 2.03 -12.02 8.82
N ALA A 201 0.75 -12.07 8.45
CA ALA A 201 0.09 -13.33 8.14
C ALA A 201 0.80 -14.09 7.01
N ALA A 202 1.17 -13.38 5.93
CA ALA A 202 1.91 -13.96 4.82
C ALA A 202 3.33 -14.42 5.23
N ALA A 203 4.03 -13.62 6.06
CA ALA A 203 5.35 -13.97 6.56
C ALA A 203 5.33 -15.21 7.46
N LEU A 204 4.37 -15.30 8.36
CA LEU A 204 4.17 -16.49 9.21
C LEU A 204 3.86 -17.75 8.38
N CYS A 205 3.02 -17.61 7.34
CA CYS A 205 2.76 -18.70 6.40
C CYS A 205 4.05 -19.16 5.71
N SER A 206 4.86 -18.22 5.20
CA SER A 206 6.15 -18.52 4.56
C SER A 206 7.16 -19.16 5.52
N ALA A 207 7.10 -18.84 6.80
CA ALA A 207 7.94 -19.45 7.85
C ALA A 207 7.40 -20.81 8.36
N GLY A 208 6.30 -21.32 7.78
CA GLY A 208 5.68 -22.60 8.19
C GLY A 208 4.81 -22.52 9.44
N ALA A 209 4.60 -21.33 10.02
CA ALA A 209 3.78 -21.11 11.21
C ALA A 209 2.29 -20.92 10.83
N VAL A 210 1.71 -21.91 10.13
CA VAL A 210 0.42 -21.83 9.45
C VAL A 210 -0.74 -21.51 10.41
N GLU A 211 -0.80 -22.13 11.59
CA GLU A 211 -1.84 -21.87 12.56
C GLU A 211 -1.83 -20.40 13.04
N ARG A 212 -0.64 -19.87 13.31
CA ARG A 212 -0.46 -18.46 13.68
C ARG A 212 -0.81 -17.52 12.53
N ALA A 213 -0.43 -17.90 11.30
CA ALA A 213 -0.79 -17.16 10.09
C ALA A 213 -2.30 -17.06 9.94
N GLY A 214 -3.03 -18.17 10.12
CA GLY A 214 -4.49 -18.21 10.09
C GLY A 214 -5.14 -17.30 11.13
N ALA A 215 -4.69 -17.36 12.38
CA ALA A 215 -5.23 -16.51 13.45
C ALA A 215 -5.05 -15.00 13.16
N VAL A 216 -3.87 -14.60 12.69
CA VAL A 216 -3.60 -13.19 12.30
C VAL A 216 -4.43 -12.79 11.09
N ALA A 217 -4.53 -13.67 10.08
CA ALA A 217 -5.31 -13.41 8.87
C ALA A 217 -6.80 -13.28 9.13
N ASP A 218 -7.39 -14.12 10.01
CA ASP A 218 -8.79 -14.05 10.42
C ASP A 218 -9.11 -12.70 11.08
N ALA A 219 -8.31 -12.28 12.06
CA ALA A 219 -8.47 -11.00 12.73
C ALA A 219 -8.33 -9.81 11.76
N ALA A 220 -7.34 -9.87 10.85
CA ALA A 220 -7.13 -8.85 9.83
C ALA A 220 -8.28 -8.82 8.81
N LEU A 221 -8.88 -9.96 8.45
CA LEU A 221 -10.03 -10.03 7.54
C LEU A 221 -11.24 -9.28 8.10
N ASP A 222 -11.53 -9.41 9.40
CA ASP A 222 -12.57 -8.64 10.08
C ASP A 222 -12.26 -7.14 10.10
N ALA A 223 -11.00 -6.77 10.37
CA ALA A 223 -10.57 -5.39 10.33
C ALA A 223 -10.74 -4.77 8.95
N THR A 224 -10.43 -5.51 7.86
CA THR A 224 -10.64 -5.02 6.49
C THR A 224 -12.11 -4.73 6.18
N ALA A 225 -13.05 -5.52 6.74
CA ALA A 225 -14.48 -5.27 6.57
C ALA A 225 -14.90 -3.97 7.25
N ARG A 226 -14.50 -3.77 8.50
CA ARG A 226 -14.82 -2.57 9.30
C ARG A 226 -14.29 -1.30 8.65
N PHE A 227 -13.10 -1.36 8.05
CA PHE A 227 -12.41 -0.23 7.45
C PHE A 227 -12.63 -0.08 5.93
N GLY A 228 -13.42 -0.95 5.29
CA GLY A 228 -13.72 -0.88 3.85
C GLY A 228 -12.50 -1.05 2.95
N LEU A 229 -11.49 -1.82 3.38
CA LEU A 229 -10.22 -2.03 2.69
C LEU A 229 -10.33 -3.21 1.71
N ILE A 230 -11.12 -3.03 0.65
CA ILE A 230 -11.51 -4.09 -0.28
C ILE A 230 -10.32 -4.86 -0.90
N PRO A 231 -9.23 -4.21 -1.39
CA PRO A 231 -8.09 -4.95 -1.95
C PRO A 231 -7.38 -5.84 -0.92
N LEU A 232 -7.25 -5.37 0.33
CA LEU A 232 -6.65 -6.17 1.40
C LEU A 232 -7.55 -7.32 1.83
N ARG A 233 -8.88 -7.08 1.84
CA ARG A 233 -9.88 -8.11 2.13
C ARG A 233 -9.84 -9.24 1.11
N TRP A 234 -9.68 -8.90 -0.18
CA TRP A 234 -9.50 -9.87 -1.25
C TRP A 234 -8.23 -10.71 -1.03
N ALA A 235 -7.10 -10.07 -0.74
CA ALA A 235 -5.82 -10.75 -0.55
C ALA A 235 -5.85 -11.73 0.65
N LEU A 236 -6.45 -11.30 1.77
CA LEU A 236 -6.61 -12.16 2.95
C LEU A 236 -7.56 -13.35 2.68
N ALA A 237 -8.65 -13.13 1.95
CA ALA A 237 -9.54 -14.23 1.58
C ALA A 237 -8.79 -15.26 0.72
N CYS A 238 -7.96 -14.84 -0.23
CA CYS A 238 -7.10 -15.76 -1.01
C CYS A 238 -6.15 -16.53 -0.09
N LEU A 239 -5.43 -15.85 0.81
CA LEU A 239 -4.51 -16.50 1.75
C LEU A 239 -5.23 -17.55 2.62
N LEU A 240 -6.37 -17.21 3.19
CA LEU A 240 -7.14 -18.09 4.07
C LEU A 240 -7.79 -19.27 3.31
N ILE A 241 -8.09 -19.12 2.03
CA ILE A 241 -8.53 -20.25 1.18
C ILE A 241 -7.42 -21.30 1.08
N ASP A 242 -6.16 -20.85 0.97
CA ASP A 242 -5.01 -21.74 0.79
C ASP A 242 -4.56 -22.40 2.12
N ILE A 243 -4.57 -21.64 3.25
CA ILE A 243 -4.03 -22.12 4.54
C ILE A 243 -5.10 -22.60 5.51
N GLY A 244 -6.38 -22.34 5.24
CA GLY A 244 -7.50 -22.58 6.14
C GLY A 244 -7.79 -21.43 7.11
N SER A 245 -9.00 -21.41 7.66
CA SER A 245 -9.50 -20.47 8.66
C SER A 245 -10.27 -21.21 9.75
N VAL A 246 -10.18 -20.69 10.97
CA VAL A 246 -11.03 -21.19 12.09
C VAL A 246 -12.28 -20.35 12.27
N ALA A 247 -12.31 -19.14 11.72
CA ALA A 247 -13.42 -18.21 11.86
C ALA A 247 -14.40 -18.23 10.67
N PHE A 248 -13.94 -18.65 9.49
CA PHE A 248 -14.72 -18.60 8.25
C PHE A 248 -14.70 -19.96 7.54
N SER A 249 -15.83 -20.39 6.99
CA SER A 249 -15.89 -21.55 6.11
C SER A 249 -15.25 -21.27 4.75
N ALA A 250 -14.82 -22.33 4.04
CA ALA A 250 -14.30 -22.22 2.68
C ALA A 250 -15.30 -21.54 1.72
N GLN A 251 -16.61 -21.79 1.89
CA GLN A 251 -17.64 -21.12 1.10
C GLN A 251 -17.66 -19.61 1.37
N GLN A 252 -17.66 -19.19 2.63
CA GLN A 252 -17.63 -17.75 3.00
C GLN A 252 -16.39 -17.05 2.46
N LEU A 253 -15.22 -17.68 2.52
CA LEU A 253 -13.98 -17.11 2.00
C LEU A 253 -14.04 -16.94 0.47
N ASN A 254 -14.55 -17.93 -0.26
CA ASN A 254 -14.76 -17.82 -1.70
C ASN A 254 -15.74 -16.69 -2.06
N GLU A 255 -16.87 -16.57 -1.34
CA GLU A 255 -17.83 -15.48 -1.52
C GLU A 255 -17.18 -14.12 -1.26
N ILE A 256 -16.41 -13.97 -0.18
CA ILE A 256 -15.67 -12.73 0.13
C ILE A 256 -14.70 -12.37 -0.99
N ARG A 257 -13.89 -13.33 -1.45
CA ARG A 257 -12.95 -13.13 -2.56
C ARG A 257 -13.66 -12.65 -3.82
N ASP A 258 -14.73 -13.33 -4.22
CA ASP A 258 -15.44 -13.05 -5.46
C ASP A 258 -16.21 -11.74 -5.42
N VAL A 259 -16.83 -11.42 -4.28
CA VAL A 259 -17.48 -10.12 -4.05
C VAL A 259 -16.46 -8.98 -4.13
N CYS A 260 -15.32 -9.11 -3.44
CA CYS A 260 -14.25 -8.10 -3.49
C CYS A 260 -13.69 -7.93 -4.91
N ALA A 261 -13.41 -9.03 -5.60
CA ALA A 261 -12.94 -8.99 -6.99
C ALA A 261 -13.95 -8.30 -7.93
N GLY A 262 -15.24 -8.62 -7.77
CA GLY A 262 -16.32 -7.97 -8.52
C GLY A 262 -16.45 -6.48 -8.21
N GLN A 263 -16.32 -6.08 -6.96
CA GLN A 263 -16.35 -4.66 -6.56
C GLN A 263 -15.21 -3.89 -7.21
N VAL A 264 -13.98 -4.42 -7.17
CA VAL A 264 -12.80 -3.81 -7.81
C VAL A 264 -13.02 -3.64 -9.31
N ARG A 265 -13.53 -4.67 -10.02
CA ARG A 265 -13.82 -4.58 -11.47
C ARG A 265 -14.84 -3.50 -11.78
N ARG A 266 -15.97 -3.48 -11.06
CA ARG A 266 -17.02 -2.45 -11.25
C ARG A 266 -16.53 -1.04 -10.93
N ALA A 267 -15.53 -0.92 -10.07
CA ALA A 267 -14.90 0.35 -9.69
C ALA A 267 -13.68 0.73 -10.56
N GLY A 268 -13.48 0.07 -11.70
CA GLY A 268 -12.47 0.41 -12.70
C GLY A 268 -11.10 -0.20 -12.49
N GLY A 269 -10.97 -1.19 -11.60
CA GLY A 269 -9.76 -2.01 -11.45
C GLY A 269 -9.78 -3.22 -12.38
N THR A 270 -8.65 -3.53 -13.00
CA THR A 270 -8.47 -4.72 -13.85
C THR A 270 -7.40 -5.60 -13.26
N TRP A 271 -7.81 -6.78 -12.78
CA TRP A 271 -6.87 -7.80 -12.30
C TRP A 271 -6.04 -8.34 -13.46
N ARG A 272 -4.77 -8.56 -13.22
CA ARG A 272 -3.94 -9.34 -14.14
C ARG A 272 -4.41 -10.79 -14.08
N SER A 273 -4.69 -11.38 -15.25
CA SER A 273 -4.88 -12.82 -15.35
C SER A 273 -3.60 -13.54 -14.97
N ALA A 274 -3.72 -14.62 -14.20
CA ALA A 274 -2.61 -15.49 -13.87
C ALA A 274 -2.06 -16.16 -15.11
#